data_7116af0c97dce83ade9f08184dc56817
#
_entry.id   7116af0c97dce83ade9f08184dc56817
#
_cell.length_a   1.000
_cell.length_b   1.000
_cell.length_c   1.000
_cell.angle_alpha   90.00
_cell.angle_beta   90.00
_cell.angle_gamma   90.00
#
_symmetry.space_group_name_H-M   'P 1'
#
loop_
_entity.id
_entity.type
_entity.pdbx_description
1 polymer ?
#
loop_
_entity_poly.entity_id
_entity_poly.type
_entity_poly.pdbx_seq_one_letter_code
_entity_poly.pdbx_strand_id
1 'polypeptide(L)'
;MNSLLGQDIEILRTYYDEALELQGIPCKYQYPLMATSNEQGEAVVDSYSDMINTHIFFDGNPKVKTYKRLGWVVENDKDLPFLIRCSYNLENVQKDCLFHFSGQYNGMPDRVFRVTEMTMDLQCPDHIVCQVVPVYDKKQTVGRTKKEVEKTYNKSNRFLKNPTDYRGQYISEQKGEK
;
A
#
# COMPACT_ATOMS: atom_id res chain seq x y z
N MET A 1 -30.11 11.87 25.25
CA MET A 1 -29.18 10.75 25.34
C MET A 1 -27.81 11.29 24.94
N ASN A 2 -26.96 11.60 25.92
CA ASN A 2 -25.60 12.00 25.64
C ASN A 2 -24.87 10.76 25.09
N SER A 3 -24.32 10.89 23.91
CA SER A 3 -23.54 9.79 23.32
C SER A 3 -22.33 9.53 24.21
N LEU A 4 -22.37 8.48 24.99
CA LEU A 4 -21.22 7.83 25.59
C LEU A 4 -20.13 7.52 24.57
N LEU A 5 -20.44 7.58 23.29
CA LEU A 5 -19.62 7.21 22.16
C LEU A 5 -18.41 8.14 21.90
N GLY A 6 -18.45 9.41 22.28
CA GLY A 6 -17.39 10.34 21.87
C GLY A 6 -16.07 10.16 22.66
N GLN A 7 -16.12 10.18 23.99
CA GLN A 7 -14.93 10.04 24.84
C GLN A 7 -14.48 8.60 24.96
N ASP A 8 -15.42 7.64 25.00
CA ASP A 8 -15.09 6.22 25.10
C ASP A 8 -14.42 5.68 23.85
N ILE A 9 -14.73 6.24 22.65
CA ILE A 9 -14.07 5.84 21.41
C ILE A 9 -12.58 6.20 21.40
N GLU A 10 -12.21 7.38 21.88
CA GLU A 10 -10.80 7.78 21.92
C GLU A 10 -10.00 6.90 22.88
N ILE A 11 -10.59 6.52 24.01
CA ILE A 11 -9.98 5.57 24.94
C ILE A 11 -9.80 4.22 24.25
N LEU A 12 -10.80 3.72 23.54
CA LEU A 12 -10.69 2.45 22.80
C LEU A 12 -9.63 2.50 21.71
N ARG A 13 -9.52 3.62 20.97
CA ARG A 13 -8.46 3.83 19.97
C ARG A 13 -7.07 3.81 20.61
N THR A 14 -6.92 4.48 21.74
CA THR A 14 -5.65 4.48 22.49
C THR A 14 -5.27 3.06 22.92
N TYR A 15 -6.20 2.30 23.49
CA TYR A 15 -5.95 0.90 23.84
C TYR A 15 -5.61 0.03 22.63
N TYR A 16 -6.28 0.28 21.50
CA TYR A 16 -5.98 -0.45 20.28
C TYR A 16 -4.58 -0.13 19.76
N ASP A 17 -4.16 1.11 19.79
CA ASP A 17 -2.82 1.55 19.39
C ASP A 17 -1.74 0.94 20.31
N GLU A 18 -1.96 0.92 21.63
CA GLU A 18 -1.08 0.22 22.58
C GLU A 18 -1.01 -1.29 22.29
N ALA A 19 -2.14 -1.92 21.97
CA ALA A 19 -2.16 -3.33 21.59
C ALA A 19 -1.40 -3.60 20.30
N LEU A 20 -1.49 -2.71 19.32
CA LEU A 20 -0.72 -2.77 18.08
C LEU A 20 0.79 -2.66 18.34
N GLU A 21 1.21 -1.74 19.22
CA GLU A 21 2.62 -1.59 19.57
C GLU A 21 3.18 -2.82 20.31
N LEU A 22 2.38 -3.44 21.17
CA LEU A 22 2.82 -4.58 21.98
C LEU A 22 2.80 -5.91 21.23
N GLN A 23 1.82 -6.13 20.38
CA GLN A 23 1.54 -7.44 19.78
C GLN A 23 1.44 -7.40 18.24
N GLY A 24 1.43 -6.22 17.65
CA GLY A 24 1.30 -6.04 16.21
C GLY A 24 2.57 -6.44 15.46
N ILE A 25 2.39 -6.75 14.19
CA ILE A 25 3.49 -7.01 13.27
C ILE A 25 4.04 -5.68 12.78
N PRO A 26 5.33 -5.37 13.01
CA PRO A 26 5.93 -4.16 12.47
C PRO A 26 6.01 -4.25 10.95
N CYS A 27 5.59 -3.19 10.30
CA CYS A 27 5.64 -3.05 8.85
C CYS A 27 5.89 -1.59 8.45
N LYS A 28 6.13 -1.38 7.16
CA LYS A 28 6.21 -0.04 6.57
C LYS A 28 4.98 0.19 5.72
N TYR A 29 4.45 1.39 5.81
CA TYR A 29 3.24 1.80 5.14
C TYR A 29 3.52 2.96 4.19
N GLN A 30 2.83 2.97 3.04
CA GLN A 30 2.84 4.07 2.08
C GLN A 30 1.42 4.30 1.56
N TYR A 31 1.08 5.57 1.38
CA TYR A 31 -0.19 5.96 0.74
C TYR A 31 0.07 6.65 -0.61
N PRO A 32 -0.85 6.54 -1.58
CA PRO A 32 -0.71 7.16 -2.88
C PRO A 32 -0.83 8.68 -2.76
N LEU A 33 0.10 9.42 -3.40
CA LEU A 33 0.11 10.88 -3.43
C LEU A 33 -0.51 11.44 -4.71
N MET A 34 -0.29 10.77 -5.84
CA MET A 34 -0.78 11.20 -7.14
C MET A 34 -1.32 9.99 -7.87
N ALA A 35 -2.46 10.17 -8.51
CA ALA A 35 -3.00 9.23 -9.46
C ALA A 35 -3.20 9.96 -10.79
N THR A 36 -2.66 9.40 -11.86
CA THR A 36 -2.94 9.82 -13.23
C THR A 36 -3.97 8.88 -13.84
N SER A 37 -4.64 9.35 -14.88
CA SER A 37 -5.51 8.52 -15.70
C SER A 37 -4.69 7.92 -16.84
N ASN A 38 -4.76 6.59 -17.01
CA ASN A 38 -4.19 5.95 -18.17
C ASN A 38 -5.05 6.23 -19.43
N GLU A 39 -4.60 5.79 -20.60
CA GLU A 39 -5.32 5.96 -21.87
C GLU A 39 -6.73 5.32 -21.84
N GLN A 40 -6.97 4.35 -20.97
CA GLN A 40 -8.25 3.70 -20.77
C GLN A 40 -9.13 4.40 -19.73
N GLY A 41 -8.67 5.50 -19.13
CA GLY A 41 -9.40 6.25 -18.09
C GLY A 41 -9.31 5.64 -16.69
N GLU A 42 -8.45 4.65 -16.46
CA GLU A 42 -8.23 4.07 -15.15
C GLU A 42 -7.24 4.90 -14.34
N ALA A 43 -7.48 5.04 -13.05
CA ALA A 43 -6.55 5.71 -12.16
C ALA A 43 -5.31 4.85 -11.91
N VAL A 44 -4.15 5.34 -12.27
CA VAL A 44 -2.85 4.72 -12.01
C VAL A 44 -2.10 5.55 -10.98
N VAL A 45 -1.60 4.91 -9.94
CA VAL A 45 -0.82 5.58 -8.91
C VAL A 45 0.60 5.81 -9.40
N ASP A 46 0.98 7.09 -9.53
CA ASP A 46 2.30 7.49 -10.03
C ASP A 46 3.34 7.61 -8.91
N SER A 47 2.93 8.03 -7.73
CA SER A 47 3.85 8.23 -6.61
C SER A 47 3.20 7.91 -5.27
N TYR A 48 4.05 7.55 -4.32
CA TYR A 48 3.68 7.22 -2.96
C TYR A 48 4.38 8.14 -1.96
N SER A 49 3.83 8.22 -0.75
CA SER A 49 4.46 8.88 0.39
C SER A 49 5.82 8.27 0.73
N ASP A 50 6.60 8.94 1.57
CA ASP A 50 7.73 8.31 2.25
C ASP A 50 7.21 7.13 3.11
N MET A 51 8.07 6.16 3.38
CA MET A 51 7.71 4.99 4.18
C MET A 51 7.50 5.37 5.64
N ILE A 52 6.32 5.07 6.18
CA ILE A 52 5.93 5.28 7.57
C ILE A 52 6.03 3.94 8.30
N ASN A 53 6.76 3.90 9.41
CA ASN A 53 6.79 2.70 10.25
C ASN A 53 5.47 2.61 11.04
N THR A 54 4.88 1.44 11.05
CA THR A 54 3.63 1.17 11.78
C THR A 54 3.56 -0.27 12.24
N HIS A 55 2.61 -0.58 13.11
CA HIS A 55 2.27 -1.93 13.53
C HIS A 55 0.85 -2.27 13.08
N ILE A 56 0.63 -3.52 12.73
CA ILE A 56 -0.67 -3.99 12.26
C ILE A 56 -0.99 -5.37 12.82
N PHE A 57 -2.27 -5.73 12.84
CA PHE A 57 -2.70 -7.12 12.93
C PHE A 57 -3.03 -7.64 11.54
N PHE A 58 -2.44 -8.79 11.21
CA PHE A 58 -2.64 -9.45 9.92
C PHE A 58 -3.45 -10.74 10.10
N ASP A 59 -4.55 -10.84 9.37
CA ASP A 59 -5.37 -12.05 9.30
C ASP A 59 -5.20 -12.70 7.92
N GLY A 60 -4.41 -13.75 7.88
CA GLY A 60 -4.10 -14.50 6.66
C GLY A 60 -5.14 -15.56 6.30
N ASN A 61 -6.14 -15.79 7.16
CA ASN A 61 -7.22 -16.75 6.89
C ASN A 61 -8.54 -16.26 7.48
N PRO A 62 -9.05 -15.12 6.99
CA PRO A 62 -10.26 -14.52 7.51
C PRO A 62 -11.48 -15.40 7.19
N LYS A 63 -12.43 -15.43 8.12
CA LYS A 63 -13.66 -16.19 7.93
C LYS A 63 -14.70 -15.37 7.19
N VAL A 64 -15.55 -16.01 6.37
CA VAL A 64 -16.68 -15.38 5.68
C VAL A 64 -17.56 -14.55 6.63
N LYS A 65 -17.76 -15.04 7.85
CA LYS A 65 -18.53 -14.31 8.88
C LYS A 65 -17.91 -12.93 9.20
N THR A 66 -16.58 -12.81 9.17
CA THR A 66 -15.87 -11.54 9.41
C THR A 66 -16.19 -10.55 8.30
N TYR A 67 -16.14 -10.98 7.03
CA TYR A 67 -16.48 -10.12 5.89
C TYR A 67 -17.91 -9.62 5.95
N LYS A 68 -18.87 -10.52 6.19
CA LYS A 68 -20.28 -10.15 6.31
C LYS A 68 -20.54 -9.15 7.44
N ARG A 69 -19.83 -9.28 8.58
CA ARG A 69 -19.93 -8.33 9.69
C ARG A 69 -19.42 -6.95 9.29
N LEU A 70 -18.37 -6.89 8.47
CA LEU A 70 -17.78 -5.66 7.96
C LEU A 70 -18.55 -5.07 6.77
N GLY A 71 -19.66 -5.69 6.36
CA GLY A 71 -20.52 -5.19 5.28
C GLY A 71 -20.05 -5.56 3.88
N TRP A 72 -19.03 -6.42 3.75
CA TRP A 72 -18.54 -6.84 2.44
C TRP A 72 -19.30 -8.04 1.88
N VAL A 73 -19.54 -8.00 0.58
CA VAL A 73 -20.15 -9.11 -0.16
C VAL A 73 -19.08 -10.15 -0.47
N VAL A 74 -19.36 -11.40 -0.13
CA VAL A 74 -18.49 -12.55 -0.42
C VAL A 74 -19.15 -13.38 -1.49
N GLU A 75 -18.58 -13.39 -2.68
CA GLU A 75 -19.06 -14.22 -3.82
C GLU A 75 -18.47 -15.63 -3.79
N ASN A 76 -17.21 -15.75 -3.36
CA ASN A 76 -16.51 -17.02 -3.30
C ASN A 76 -15.82 -17.22 -1.94
N ASP A 77 -16.19 -18.27 -1.23
CA ASP A 77 -15.66 -18.59 0.09
C ASP A 77 -14.22 -19.11 0.06
N LYS A 78 -13.70 -19.48 -1.12
CA LYS A 78 -12.38 -20.11 -1.25
C LYS A 78 -11.23 -19.13 -1.42
N ASP A 79 -11.51 -17.95 -1.98
CA ASP A 79 -10.50 -16.97 -2.36
C ASP A 79 -10.74 -15.63 -1.64
N LEU A 80 -10.84 -15.69 -0.32
CA LEU A 80 -10.99 -14.49 0.48
C LEU A 80 -9.70 -13.69 0.49
N PRO A 81 -9.74 -12.36 0.26
CA PRO A 81 -8.58 -11.49 0.43
C PRO A 81 -8.07 -11.56 1.87
N PHE A 82 -6.83 -11.18 2.11
CA PHE A 82 -6.31 -11.03 3.46
C PHE A 82 -6.87 -9.78 4.13
N LEU A 83 -6.88 -9.77 5.47
CA LEU A 83 -7.28 -8.59 6.22
C LEU A 83 -6.10 -8.03 7.00
N ILE A 84 -5.96 -6.71 6.96
CA ILE A 84 -5.08 -5.95 7.82
C ILE A 84 -5.95 -5.05 8.69
N ARG A 85 -5.64 -5.02 9.99
CA ARG A 85 -6.19 -4.04 10.92
C ARG A 85 -5.07 -3.12 11.35
N CYS A 86 -5.28 -1.83 11.16
CA CYS A 86 -4.31 -0.80 11.50
C CYS A 86 -4.92 0.28 12.40
N SER A 87 -4.08 1.11 12.98
CA SER A 87 -4.51 2.24 13.81
C SER A 87 -5.49 3.14 13.06
N TYR A 88 -6.49 3.63 13.76
CA TYR A 88 -7.37 4.68 13.26
C TYR A 88 -6.60 5.97 12.93
N ASN A 89 -5.50 6.22 13.67
CA ASN A 89 -4.67 7.41 13.53
C ASN A 89 -3.63 7.32 12.39
N LEU A 90 -3.58 6.19 11.67
CA LEU A 90 -2.68 6.05 10.52
C LEU A 90 -3.11 6.98 9.40
N GLU A 91 -2.19 7.82 8.93
CA GLU A 91 -2.47 8.85 7.94
C GLU A 91 -2.94 8.29 6.60
N ASN A 92 -3.97 8.92 6.03
CA ASN A 92 -4.40 8.73 4.64
C ASN A 92 -4.59 7.27 4.21
N VAL A 93 -5.13 6.44 5.10
CA VAL A 93 -5.48 5.06 4.73
C VAL A 93 -6.58 5.10 3.68
N GLN A 94 -6.28 4.58 2.50
CA GLN A 94 -7.20 4.56 1.36
C GLN A 94 -6.88 3.39 0.42
N LYS A 95 -7.68 3.21 -0.60
CA LYS A 95 -7.41 2.26 -1.67
C LYS A 95 -6.04 2.51 -2.29
N ASP A 96 -5.39 1.44 -2.72
CA ASP A 96 -4.05 1.42 -3.32
C ASP A 96 -2.90 1.77 -2.37
N CYS A 97 -3.14 1.93 -1.05
CA CYS A 97 -2.07 1.97 -0.07
C CYS A 97 -1.27 0.65 -0.05
N LEU A 98 0.00 0.74 0.32
CA LEU A 98 0.92 -0.38 0.38
C LEU A 98 1.38 -0.65 1.81
N PHE A 99 1.35 -1.92 2.21
CA PHE A 99 1.94 -2.42 3.43
C PHE A 99 3.12 -3.33 3.09
N HIS A 100 4.31 -2.98 3.54
CA HIS A 100 5.56 -3.68 3.29
C HIS A 100 5.97 -4.46 4.52
N PHE A 101 5.97 -5.77 4.41
CA PHE A 101 6.42 -6.67 5.47
C PHE A 101 7.89 -7.03 5.24
N SER A 102 8.70 -6.88 6.27
CA SER A 102 10.09 -7.34 6.23
C SER A 102 10.15 -8.86 6.44
N GLY A 103 10.95 -9.54 5.64
CA GLY A 103 11.18 -10.99 5.74
C GLY A 103 11.88 -11.44 7.03
N GLN A 104 12.29 -10.50 7.89
CA GLN A 104 12.83 -10.81 9.22
C GLN A 104 11.78 -11.42 10.17
N TYR A 105 10.48 -11.22 9.85
CA TYR A 105 9.40 -11.81 10.62
C TYR A 105 9.08 -13.22 10.08
N ASN A 106 9.27 -14.23 10.90
CA ASN A 106 8.94 -15.64 10.63
C ASN A 106 9.65 -16.29 9.43
N GLY A 107 10.80 -15.80 8.99
CA GLY A 107 11.54 -16.39 7.87
C GLY A 107 10.81 -16.31 6.52
N MET A 108 9.78 -15.51 6.42
CA MET A 108 9.08 -15.25 5.16
C MET A 108 9.84 -14.22 4.32
N PRO A 109 9.85 -14.36 2.97
CA PRO A 109 10.41 -13.32 2.10
C PRO A 109 9.65 -12.01 2.26
N ASP A 110 10.32 -10.89 1.99
CA ASP A 110 9.69 -9.58 1.94
C ASP A 110 8.44 -9.62 1.07
N ARG A 111 7.33 -9.16 1.62
CA ARG A 111 6.04 -9.13 0.94
C ARG A 111 5.44 -7.74 0.98
N VAL A 112 4.79 -7.39 -0.11
CA VAL A 112 4.02 -6.15 -0.22
C VAL A 112 2.56 -6.51 -0.44
N PHE A 113 1.69 -5.86 0.30
CA PHE A 113 0.25 -5.99 0.16
C PHE A 113 -0.35 -4.65 -0.24
N ARG A 114 -1.26 -4.68 -1.20
CA ARG A 114 -2.00 -3.52 -1.67
C ARG A 114 -3.41 -3.54 -1.12
N VAL A 115 -3.87 -2.41 -0.61
CA VAL A 115 -5.25 -2.21 -0.15
C VAL A 115 -6.19 -2.15 -1.35
N THR A 116 -7.21 -3.00 -1.36
CA THR A 116 -8.27 -3.00 -2.36
C THR A 116 -9.51 -2.27 -1.87
N GLU A 117 -9.86 -2.48 -0.62
CA GLU A 117 -10.97 -1.82 0.07
C GLU A 117 -10.64 -1.58 1.53
N MET A 118 -11.32 -0.64 2.14
CA MET A 118 -11.21 -0.36 3.57
C MET A 118 -12.57 -0.06 4.18
N THR A 119 -12.70 -0.37 5.45
CA THR A 119 -13.88 -0.04 6.26
C THR A 119 -13.48 0.12 7.73
N MET A 120 -14.41 0.59 8.52
CA MET A 120 -14.32 0.55 9.98
C MET A 120 -15.34 -0.45 10.51
N ASP A 121 -15.02 -1.13 11.59
CA ASP A 121 -16.03 -1.95 12.27
C ASP A 121 -17.11 -1.03 12.85
N LEU A 122 -18.35 -1.16 12.36
CA LEU A 122 -19.47 -0.32 12.77
C LEU A 122 -19.84 -0.50 14.26
N GLN A 123 -19.46 -1.63 14.85
CA GLN A 123 -19.72 -1.92 16.26
C GLN A 123 -18.66 -1.34 17.18
N CYS A 124 -17.41 -1.29 16.69
CA CYS A 124 -16.27 -0.78 17.43
C CYS A 124 -15.31 -0.04 16.47
N PRO A 125 -15.55 1.26 16.20
CA PRO A 125 -14.75 2.04 15.25
C PRO A 125 -13.43 2.53 15.86
N ASP A 126 -12.70 1.62 16.50
CA ASP A 126 -11.41 1.86 17.15
C ASP A 126 -10.23 1.69 16.20
N HIS A 127 -10.43 1.00 15.07
CA HIS A 127 -9.40 0.70 14.10
C HIS A 127 -9.95 0.68 12.66
N ILE A 128 -9.05 0.75 11.69
CA ILE A 128 -9.37 0.61 10.27
C ILE A 128 -9.09 -0.83 9.84
N VAL A 129 -10.03 -1.42 9.11
CA VAL A 129 -9.89 -2.75 8.52
C VAL A 129 -9.73 -2.60 7.01
N CYS A 130 -8.65 -3.14 6.47
CA CYS A 130 -8.32 -3.11 5.06
C CYS A 130 -8.39 -4.52 4.48
N GLN A 131 -9.08 -4.69 3.36
CA GLN A 131 -8.86 -5.84 2.49
C GLN A 131 -7.57 -5.63 1.71
N VAL A 132 -6.74 -6.65 1.66
CA VAL A 132 -5.46 -6.54 0.97
C VAL A 132 -5.19 -7.76 0.11
N VAL A 133 -4.48 -7.53 -0.99
CA VAL A 133 -4.00 -8.56 -1.90
C VAL A 133 -2.49 -8.49 -2.01
N PRO A 134 -1.79 -9.64 -2.10
CA PRO A 134 -0.35 -9.62 -2.27
C PRO A 134 0.01 -9.09 -3.66
N VAL A 135 1.06 -8.30 -3.73
CA VAL A 135 1.62 -7.80 -4.99
C VAL A 135 2.80 -8.71 -5.37
N TYR A 136 2.63 -9.44 -6.46
CA TYR A 136 3.62 -10.43 -6.92
C TYR A 136 4.61 -9.87 -7.94
N ASP A 137 4.27 -8.78 -8.62
CA ASP A 137 5.14 -8.17 -9.62
C ASP A 137 6.17 -7.24 -8.94
N LYS A 138 7.45 -7.61 -9.04
CA LYS A 138 8.55 -6.81 -8.50
C LYS A 138 8.61 -5.38 -9.07
N LYS A 139 8.06 -5.14 -10.25
CA LYS A 139 7.96 -3.80 -10.85
C LYS A 139 6.86 -2.94 -10.22
N GLN A 140 5.84 -3.59 -9.64
CA GLN A 140 4.74 -2.93 -8.94
C GLN A 140 4.89 -2.95 -7.42
N THR A 141 5.87 -3.70 -6.89
CA THR A 141 6.04 -3.95 -5.46
C THR A 141 6.66 -2.81 -4.68
N VAL A 142 7.31 -1.88 -5.36
CA VAL A 142 7.94 -0.74 -4.68
C VAL A 142 7.15 0.50 -5.04
N GLY A 143 6.31 0.95 -4.13
CA GLY A 143 5.72 2.28 -4.23
C GLY A 143 6.87 3.30 -4.30
N ARG A 144 7.04 3.93 -5.46
CA ARG A 144 8.09 4.92 -5.64
C ARG A 144 7.75 6.17 -4.86
N THR A 145 8.65 6.62 -4.02
CA THR A 145 8.49 7.91 -3.36
C THR A 145 8.52 9.04 -4.38
N LYS A 146 7.90 10.17 -4.05
CA LYS A 146 7.93 11.38 -4.90
C LYS A 146 9.35 11.73 -5.32
N LYS A 147 10.32 11.63 -4.40
CA LYS A 147 11.75 11.88 -4.67
C LYS A 147 12.37 10.90 -5.68
N GLU A 148 11.95 9.64 -5.66
CA GLU A 148 12.42 8.61 -6.60
C GLU A 148 11.82 8.82 -7.99
N VAL A 149 10.54 9.19 -8.07
CA VAL A 149 9.88 9.55 -9.33
C VAL A 149 10.56 10.77 -9.96
N GLU A 150 10.81 11.82 -9.19
CA GLU A 150 11.52 13.02 -9.67
C GLU A 150 12.94 12.71 -10.14
N LYS A 151 13.67 11.84 -9.44
CA LYS A 151 15.01 11.39 -9.87
C LYS A 151 14.94 10.62 -11.20
N THR A 152 13.96 9.75 -11.36
CA THR A 152 13.76 8.98 -12.58
C THR A 152 13.38 9.89 -13.74
N TYR A 153 12.47 10.85 -13.53
CA TYR A 153 12.08 11.84 -14.52
C TYR A 153 13.24 12.72 -14.96
N ASN A 154 14.03 13.23 -14.00
CA ASN A 154 15.21 14.03 -14.29
C ASN A 154 16.29 13.24 -15.04
N LYS A 155 16.43 11.95 -14.75
CA LYS A 155 17.34 11.04 -15.47
C LYS A 155 16.86 10.81 -16.91
N SER A 156 15.56 10.58 -17.11
CA SER A 156 14.97 10.43 -18.45
C SER A 156 15.09 11.71 -19.28
N ASN A 157 14.87 12.87 -18.67
CA ASN A 157 15.02 14.15 -19.34
C ASN A 157 16.47 14.48 -19.72
N ARG A 158 17.48 13.95 -19.00
CA ARG A 158 18.87 14.06 -19.42
C ARG A 158 19.12 13.30 -20.72
N PHE A 159 18.52 12.14 -20.91
CA PHE A 159 18.59 11.39 -22.17
C PHE A 159 17.87 12.09 -23.31
N LEU A 160 16.76 12.78 -23.03
CA LEU A 160 16.03 13.54 -24.02
C LEU A 160 16.71 14.86 -24.41
N LYS A 161 17.56 15.43 -23.54
CA LYS A 161 18.31 16.66 -23.83
C LYS A 161 19.50 16.47 -24.77
N ASN A 162 20.00 15.25 -24.93
CA ASN A 162 21.08 14.92 -25.85
C ASN A 162 20.69 13.75 -26.78
N PRO A 163 19.68 13.91 -27.63
CA PRO A 163 19.28 12.85 -28.57
C PRO A 163 20.36 12.56 -29.63
N THR A 164 21.28 13.50 -29.82
CA THR A 164 22.41 13.38 -30.75
C THR A 164 23.45 12.35 -30.28
N ASP A 165 23.71 12.24 -28.98
CA ASP A 165 24.73 11.31 -28.49
C ASP A 165 24.30 9.84 -28.66
N TYR A 166 22.99 9.57 -28.49
CA TYR A 166 22.45 8.22 -28.64
C TYR A 166 22.42 7.78 -30.12
N ARG A 167 22.06 8.69 -31.02
CA ARG A 167 22.12 8.45 -32.47
C ARG A 167 23.56 8.40 -33.00
N GLY A 168 24.45 9.16 -32.40
CA GLY A 168 25.88 9.16 -32.75
C GLY A 168 26.55 7.83 -32.41
N GLN A 169 26.28 7.25 -31.27
CA GLN A 169 26.78 5.92 -30.89
C GLN A 169 26.24 4.80 -31.79
N TYR A 170 24.95 4.81 -32.11
CA TYR A 170 24.34 3.80 -32.98
C TYR A 170 24.89 3.85 -34.40
N ILE A 171 25.23 5.03 -34.91
CA ILE A 171 25.81 5.22 -36.26
C ILE A 171 27.31 4.85 -36.28
N SER A 172 28.01 5.04 -35.18
CA SER A 172 29.45 4.68 -35.10
C SER A 172 29.64 3.16 -34.98
N GLU A 173 28.74 2.43 -34.31
CA GLU A 173 28.77 0.98 -34.24
C GLU A 173 28.45 0.30 -35.58
N GLN A 174 27.57 0.90 -36.40
CA GLN A 174 27.26 0.36 -37.72
C GLN A 174 28.33 0.68 -38.80
N LYS A 175 29.21 1.63 -38.53
CA LYS A 175 30.33 1.95 -39.47
C LYS A 175 31.61 1.17 -39.18
N GLY A 176 31.66 0.36 -38.12
CA GLY A 176 32.80 -0.46 -37.75
C GLY A 176 32.87 -1.84 -38.42
N GLU A 177 31.83 -2.22 -39.17
CA GLU A 177 31.82 -3.46 -39.95
C GLU A 177 31.89 -3.15 -41.47
N LYS A 178 33.09 -2.84 -41.92
CA LYS A 178 33.53 -3.00 -43.33
C LYS A 178 35.05 -3.31 -43.37
#